data_0e9b0e6ac4804dd1cd6ba906be69ea06
#
_entry.id   0e9b0e6ac4804dd1cd6ba906be69ea06
#
_cell.length_a   1.000
_cell.length_b   1.000
_cell.length_c   1.000
_cell.angle_alpha   90.00
_cell.angle_beta   90.00
_cell.angle_gamma   90.00
#
_symmetry.space_group_name_H-M   'P 1'
#
loop_
_entity.id
_entity.type
_entity.pdbx_description
1 polymer ?
#
loop_
_entity_poly.entity_id
_entity_poly.type
_entity_poly.pdbx_seq_one_letter_code
_entity_poly.pdbx_strand_id
1 'polypeptide(L)'
;MNVLTSITVLGFLIFFHEMGHFLAAILQGIYGDGFSIGFGPSIIKKKYKDITYSFRAFPLGGFVSFPDEEFNNIDPNDPNLLKNRPIIQRVIVISAGVFANLILAYSILILNVTTVGIPFDPEPGILVLATQPDKAAYLAGLEAGDKILKIENSTLGIGDQAVSRLVKEIQNSSNKSISIEIERDGVFKEISLVPKKIDGKGTIGAQLQ
;
A
#
# COMPACT_ATOMS: atom_id res chain seq x y z
N MET A 1 3.25 -5.29 -19.01
CA MET A 1 3.37 -6.55 -18.25
C MET A 1 3.49 -7.69 -19.24
N ASN A 2 4.48 -8.58 -19.08
CA ASN A 2 4.66 -9.70 -19.98
C ASN A 2 3.68 -10.82 -19.64
N VAL A 3 3.19 -11.57 -20.64
CA VAL A 3 2.23 -12.68 -20.45
C VAL A 3 2.70 -13.65 -19.37
N LEU A 4 4.00 -13.95 -19.32
CA LEU A 4 4.58 -14.82 -18.30
C LEU A 4 4.38 -14.28 -16.88
N THR A 5 4.57 -12.98 -16.67
CA THR A 5 4.34 -12.33 -15.36
C THR A 5 2.87 -12.46 -14.94
N SER A 6 1.94 -12.23 -15.87
CA SER A 6 0.50 -12.35 -15.59
C SER A 6 0.11 -13.79 -15.20
N ILE A 7 0.64 -14.80 -15.90
CA ILE A 7 0.42 -16.21 -15.58
C ILE A 7 0.99 -16.56 -14.21
N THR A 8 2.19 -16.08 -13.89
CA THR A 8 2.82 -16.32 -12.58
C THR A 8 2.01 -15.72 -11.44
N VAL A 9 1.58 -14.46 -11.58
CA VAL A 9 0.74 -13.81 -10.56
C VAL A 9 -0.59 -14.52 -10.38
N LEU A 10 -1.24 -14.89 -11.48
CA LEU A 10 -2.50 -15.64 -11.43
C LEU A 10 -2.33 -16.98 -10.73
N GLY A 11 -1.29 -17.73 -11.10
CA GLY A 11 -0.99 -19.03 -10.46
C GLY A 11 -0.73 -18.90 -8.96
N PHE A 12 -0.04 -17.85 -8.54
CA PHE A 12 0.22 -17.53 -7.14
C PHE A 12 -1.07 -17.20 -6.36
N LEU A 13 -1.95 -16.39 -6.94
CA LEU A 13 -3.25 -16.06 -6.33
C LEU A 13 -4.13 -17.30 -6.18
N ILE A 14 -4.18 -18.16 -7.20
CA ILE A 14 -4.97 -19.40 -7.14
C ILE A 14 -4.37 -20.35 -6.10
N PHE A 15 -3.04 -20.47 -6.03
CA PHE A 15 -2.40 -21.27 -4.99
C PHE A 15 -2.83 -20.87 -3.58
N PHE A 16 -2.80 -19.57 -3.27
CA PHE A 16 -3.24 -19.08 -1.96
C PHE A 16 -4.73 -19.28 -1.72
N HIS A 17 -5.53 -19.14 -2.75
CA HIS A 17 -6.97 -19.41 -2.70
C HIS A 17 -7.26 -20.86 -2.30
N GLU A 18 -6.68 -21.80 -3.03
CA GLU A 18 -6.85 -23.24 -2.75
C GLU A 18 -6.27 -23.64 -1.38
N MET A 19 -5.13 -23.04 -1.03
CA MET A 19 -4.53 -23.23 0.30
C MET A 19 -5.47 -22.77 1.43
N GLY A 20 -6.23 -21.70 1.21
CA GLY A 20 -7.27 -21.24 2.15
C GLY A 20 -8.32 -22.30 2.43
N HIS A 21 -8.90 -22.89 1.39
CA HIS A 21 -9.88 -23.99 1.50
C HIS A 21 -9.29 -25.19 2.23
N PHE A 22 -8.11 -25.59 1.81
CA PHE A 22 -7.41 -26.72 2.39
C PHE A 22 -7.13 -26.54 3.89
N LEU A 23 -6.54 -25.40 4.28
CA LEU A 23 -6.24 -25.12 5.68
C LEU A 23 -7.52 -25.05 6.54
N ALA A 24 -8.56 -24.40 6.04
CA ALA A 24 -9.83 -24.30 6.75
C ALA A 24 -10.47 -25.68 6.98
N ALA A 25 -10.36 -26.58 6.03
CA ALA A 25 -10.85 -27.96 6.17
C ALA A 25 -10.03 -28.74 7.21
N ILE A 26 -8.70 -28.74 7.09
CA ILE A 26 -7.82 -29.49 8.00
C ILE A 26 -7.92 -28.98 9.44
N LEU A 27 -7.98 -27.65 9.64
CA LEU A 27 -8.12 -27.06 10.98
C LEU A 27 -9.44 -27.44 11.67
N GLN A 28 -10.47 -27.75 10.88
CA GLN A 28 -11.76 -28.25 11.39
C GLN A 28 -11.82 -29.78 11.52
N GLY A 29 -10.74 -30.50 11.22
CA GLY A 29 -10.70 -31.96 11.23
C GLY A 29 -11.51 -32.60 10.10
N ILE A 30 -11.73 -31.88 9.00
CA ILE A 30 -12.38 -32.41 7.80
C ILE A 30 -11.32 -33.18 6.98
N TYR A 31 -11.69 -34.34 6.48
CA TYR A 31 -10.78 -35.13 5.67
C TYR A 31 -10.43 -34.42 4.36
N GLY A 32 -9.13 -34.30 4.06
CA GLY A 32 -8.62 -33.91 2.76
C GLY A 32 -8.02 -35.11 2.05
N ASP A 33 -8.34 -35.31 0.78
CA ASP A 33 -7.78 -36.38 -0.06
C ASP A 33 -6.59 -35.87 -0.88
N GLY A 34 -6.67 -34.63 -1.37
CA GLY A 34 -5.61 -34.09 -2.19
C GLY A 34 -5.51 -32.58 -2.24
N PHE A 35 -4.29 -32.14 -2.47
CA PHE A 35 -3.96 -30.74 -2.75
C PHE A 35 -3.12 -30.70 -4.01
N SER A 36 -3.65 -30.06 -5.05
CA SER A 36 -3.00 -30.00 -6.36
C SER A 36 -2.75 -28.56 -6.79
N ILE A 37 -1.53 -28.31 -7.27
CA ILE A 37 -1.15 -27.05 -7.93
C ILE A 37 -1.08 -27.31 -9.43
N GLY A 38 -1.85 -26.55 -10.21
CA GLY A 38 -1.95 -26.72 -11.66
C GLY A 38 -3.00 -27.73 -12.11
N PHE A 39 -3.10 -27.84 -13.44
CA PHE A 39 -3.96 -28.78 -14.15
C PHE A 39 -3.16 -29.70 -15.06
N GLY A 40 -3.85 -30.73 -15.61
CA GLY A 40 -3.23 -31.69 -16.51
C GLY A 40 -2.51 -32.82 -15.77
N PRO A 41 -1.59 -33.53 -16.45
CA PRO A 41 -0.87 -34.67 -15.87
C PRO A 41 0.01 -34.22 -14.70
N SER A 42 0.08 -35.05 -13.64
CA SER A 42 0.94 -34.79 -12.50
C SER A 42 2.42 -35.03 -12.86
N ILE A 43 3.27 -34.03 -12.67
CA ILE A 43 4.72 -34.14 -12.83
C ILE A 43 5.34 -34.71 -11.57
N ILE A 44 4.88 -34.21 -10.41
CA ILE A 44 5.33 -34.68 -9.09
C ILE A 44 4.09 -35.02 -8.29
N LYS A 45 4.10 -36.22 -7.67
CA LYS A 45 3.06 -36.68 -6.76
C LYS A 45 3.69 -37.26 -5.52
N LYS A 46 3.28 -36.77 -4.35
CA LYS A 46 3.77 -37.29 -3.06
C LYS A 46 2.60 -37.44 -2.11
N LYS A 47 2.46 -38.63 -1.53
CA LYS A 47 1.49 -38.87 -0.46
C LYS A 47 2.17 -38.63 0.89
N TYR A 48 1.55 -37.82 1.71
CA TYR A 48 1.99 -37.59 3.10
C TYR A 48 0.77 -37.72 4.01
N LYS A 49 0.82 -38.66 4.94
CA LYS A 49 -0.34 -39.16 5.68
C LYS A 49 -1.40 -39.64 4.67
N ASP A 50 -2.63 -39.12 4.78
CA ASP A 50 -3.74 -39.50 3.89
C ASP A 50 -3.96 -38.52 2.73
N ILE A 51 -3.14 -37.45 2.65
CA ILE A 51 -3.27 -36.39 1.67
C ILE A 51 -2.26 -36.56 0.54
N THR A 52 -2.74 -36.48 -0.69
CA THR A 52 -1.90 -36.51 -1.89
C THR A 52 -1.59 -35.11 -2.37
N TYR A 53 -0.33 -34.72 -2.31
CA TYR A 53 0.18 -33.45 -2.85
C TYR A 53 0.64 -33.69 -4.29
N SER A 54 0.16 -32.84 -5.23
CA SER A 54 0.51 -32.98 -6.64
C SER A 54 0.91 -31.63 -7.24
N PHE A 55 1.98 -31.64 -8.04
CA PHE A 55 2.34 -30.54 -8.92
C PHE A 55 2.10 -30.99 -10.37
N ARG A 56 1.33 -30.20 -11.14
CA ARG A 56 0.85 -30.57 -12.47
C ARG A 56 1.46 -29.70 -13.56
N ALA A 57 1.36 -30.17 -14.80
CA ALA A 57 2.07 -29.62 -15.95
C ALA A 57 1.68 -28.16 -16.28
N PHE A 58 0.43 -27.78 -16.07
CA PHE A 58 -0.05 -26.45 -16.39
C PHE A 58 -0.30 -25.67 -15.09
N PRO A 59 0.54 -24.66 -14.74
CA PRO A 59 0.46 -23.91 -13.49
C PRO A 59 -0.68 -22.85 -13.49
N LEU A 60 -1.78 -23.14 -14.18
CA LEU A 60 -2.91 -22.23 -14.37
C LEU A 60 -4.07 -22.57 -13.44
N GLY A 61 -3.77 -22.88 -12.18
CA GLY A 61 -4.84 -23.22 -11.24
C GLY A 61 -4.40 -24.16 -10.16
N GLY A 62 -5.37 -24.73 -9.47
CA GLY A 62 -5.20 -25.72 -8.44
C GLY A 62 -6.55 -26.28 -8.04
N PHE A 63 -6.57 -27.23 -7.16
CA PHE A 63 -7.79 -27.70 -6.52
C PHE A 63 -7.48 -28.47 -5.24
N VAL A 64 -8.43 -28.40 -4.32
CA VAL A 64 -8.49 -29.24 -3.14
C VAL A 64 -9.50 -30.35 -3.41
N SER A 65 -9.12 -31.60 -3.20
CA SER A 65 -10.04 -32.71 -3.25
C SER A 65 -10.38 -33.19 -1.85
N PHE A 66 -11.65 -33.52 -1.66
CA PHE A 66 -12.17 -34.14 -0.46
C PHE A 66 -12.50 -35.60 -0.81
N PRO A 67 -12.39 -36.53 0.17
CA PRO A 67 -12.63 -37.92 -0.12
C PRO A 67 -14.05 -38.16 -0.64
N ASP A 68 -14.12 -39.02 -1.64
CA ASP A 68 -15.37 -39.63 -2.12
C ASP A 68 -15.59 -40.94 -1.37
N GLU A 69 -16.79 -41.14 -0.83
CA GLU A 69 -17.15 -42.30 -0.02
C GLU A 69 -17.01 -43.60 -0.78
N GLU A 70 -17.46 -43.62 -2.04
CA GLU A 70 -17.44 -44.81 -2.88
C GLU A 70 -16.01 -45.29 -3.18
N PHE A 71 -15.07 -44.33 -3.40
CA PHE A 71 -13.69 -44.69 -3.74
C PHE A 71 -12.79 -44.93 -2.53
N ASN A 72 -13.11 -44.33 -1.36
CA ASN A 72 -12.24 -44.40 -0.19
C ASN A 72 -12.73 -45.37 0.90
N ASN A 73 -13.85 -46.09 0.70
CA ASN A 73 -14.49 -46.97 1.68
C ASN A 73 -14.74 -46.30 3.05
N ILE A 74 -15.15 -45.03 3.04
CA ILE A 74 -15.47 -44.28 4.25
C ILE A 74 -16.97 -44.41 4.53
N ASP A 75 -17.34 -44.53 5.79
CA ASP A 75 -18.76 -44.53 6.19
C ASP A 75 -19.44 -43.25 5.66
N PRO A 76 -20.52 -43.36 4.86
CA PRO A 76 -21.29 -42.22 4.36
C PRO A 76 -21.76 -41.25 5.43
N ASN A 77 -21.88 -41.69 6.68
CA ASN A 77 -22.29 -40.87 7.83
C ASN A 77 -21.12 -40.37 8.68
N ASP A 78 -19.86 -40.58 8.25
CA ASP A 78 -18.71 -40.10 9.02
C ASP A 78 -18.79 -38.58 9.21
N PRO A 79 -18.73 -38.09 10.46
CA PRO A 79 -18.83 -36.69 10.76
C PRO A 79 -17.65 -35.86 10.21
N ASN A 80 -16.54 -36.46 9.78
CA ASN A 80 -15.38 -35.79 9.23
C ASN A 80 -15.44 -35.56 7.72
N LEU A 81 -16.47 -36.08 7.07
CA LEU A 81 -16.78 -35.71 5.68
C LEU A 81 -17.36 -34.31 5.60
N LEU A 82 -16.89 -33.51 4.63
CA LEU A 82 -17.34 -32.11 4.46
C LEU A 82 -18.87 -32.00 4.35
N LYS A 83 -19.53 -32.98 3.65
CA LYS A 83 -20.98 -32.97 3.46
C LYS A 83 -21.76 -33.10 4.78
N ASN A 84 -21.22 -33.84 5.77
CA ASN A 84 -21.85 -34.13 7.04
C ASN A 84 -21.59 -33.06 8.11
N ARG A 85 -20.73 -32.07 7.79
CA ARG A 85 -20.43 -30.96 8.71
C ARG A 85 -21.59 -29.96 8.84
N PRO A 86 -21.72 -29.31 10.00
CA PRO A 86 -22.65 -28.21 10.18
C PRO A 86 -22.50 -27.14 9.10
N ILE A 87 -23.58 -26.48 8.73
CA ILE A 87 -23.60 -25.47 7.65
C ILE A 87 -22.52 -24.42 7.84
N ILE A 88 -22.33 -23.94 9.07
CA ILE A 88 -21.31 -22.90 9.38
C ILE A 88 -19.90 -23.39 9.03
N GLN A 89 -19.55 -24.63 9.37
CA GLN A 89 -18.24 -25.19 9.05
C GLN A 89 -18.01 -25.31 7.53
N ARG A 90 -19.04 -25.71 6.80
CA ARG A 90 -19.01 -25.76 5.33
C ARG A 90 -18.83 -24.37 4.72
N VAL A 91 -19.56 -23.37 5.23
CA VAL A 91 -19.43 -21.97 4.79
C VAL A 91 -18.02 -21.44 5.06
N ILE A 92 -17.43 -21.74 6.23
CA ILE A 92 -16.04 -21.36 6.53
C ILE A 92 -15.09 -21.95 5.49
N VAL A 93 -15.20 -23.25 5.17
CA VAL A 93 -14.33 -23.89 4.15
C VAL A 93 -14.54 -23.23 2.79
N ILE A 94 -15.79 -23.04 2.35
CA ILE A 94 -16.10 -22.47 1.03
C ILE A 94 -15.63 -21.02 0.90
N SER A 95 -15.71 -20.23 1.95
CA SER A 95 -15.29 -18.81 1.92
C SER A 95 -13.79 -18.61 2.17
N ALA A 96 -13.10 -19.60 2.73
CA ALA A 96 -11.70 -19.47 3.17
C ALA A 96 -10.73 -19.13 2.05
N GLY A 97 -10.99 -19.55 0.81
CA GLY A 97 -10.17 -19.18 -0.34
C GLY A 97 -10.16 -17.67 -0.61
N VAL A 98 -11.33 -17.04 -0.55
CA VAL A 98 -11.46 -15.59 -0.71
C VAL A 98 -10.76 -14.85 0.44
N PHE A 99 -10.96 -15.32 1.67
CA PHE A 99 -10.29 -14.73 2.84
C PHE A 99 -8.77 -14.87 2.79
N ALA A 100 -8.25 -16.00 2.30
CA ALA A 100 -6.82 -16.19 2.11
C ALA A 100 -6.24 -15.16 1.13
N ASN A 101 -6.92 -14.90 0.01
CA ASN A 101 -6.51 -13.87 -0.95
C ASN A 101 -6.59 -12.45 -0.37
N LEU A 102 -7.60 -12.15 0.46
CA LEU A 102 -7.68 -10.87 1.16
C LEU A 102 -6.51 -10.67 2.15
N ILE A 103 -6.20 -11.70 2.94
CA ILE A 103 -5.06 -11.68 3.87
C ILE A 103 -3.76 -11.48 3.10
N LEU A 104 -3.58 -12.19 1.98
CA LEU A 104 -2.41 -12.04 1.13
C LEU A 104 -2.29 -10.61 0.58
N ALA A 105 -3.37 -10.05 0.04
CA ALA A 105 -3.39 -8.68 -0.49
C ALA A 105 -3.03 -7.66 0.59
N TYR A 106 -3.61 -7.80 1.78
CA TYR A 106 -3.32 -6.93 2.93
C TYR A 106 -1.86 -7.04 3.38
N SER A 107 -1.32 -8.26 3.41
CA SER A 107 0.09 -8.52 3.77
C SER A 107 1.05 -7.87 2.79
N ILE A 108 0.78 -7.97 1.47
CA ILE A 108 1.58 -7.33 0.43
C ILE A 108 1.51 -5.81 0.56
N LEU A 109 0.33 -5.24 0.85
CA LEU A 109 0.13 -3.81 1.00
C LEU A 109 0.89 -3.27 2.22
N ILE A 110 0.81 -3.95 3.38
CA ILE A 110 1.57 -3.60 4.57
C ILE A 110 3.08 -3.67 4.27
N LEU A 111 3.54 -4.74 3.63
CA LEU A 111 4.94 -4.90 3.26
C LEU A 111 5.39 -3.76 2.33
N ASN A 112 4.57 -3.39 1.35
CA ASN A 112 4.87 -2.29 0.44
C ASN A 112 5.00 -0.96 1.20
N VAL A 113 4.02 -0.63 2.04
CA VAL A 113 4.03 0.62 2.83
C VAL A 113 5.22 0.67 3.79
N THR A 114 5.60 -0.46 4.39
CA THR A 114 6.74 -0.50 5.35
C THR A 114 8.10 -0.46 4.67
N THR A 115 8.22 -0.92 3.43
CA THR A 115 9.50 -0.98 2.70
C THR A 115 9.71 0.17 1.74
N VAL A 116 8.66 0.60 1.03
CA VAL A 116 8.71 1.65 0.01
C VAL A 116 8.23 2.99 0.56
N GLY A 117 7.39 2.96 1.61
CA GLY A 117 6.71 4.13 2.14
C GLY A 117 5.40 4.43 1.40
N ILE A 118 4.68 5.41 1.89
CA ILE A 118 3.49 5.94 1.20
C ILE A 118 4.00 6.89 0.13
N PRO A 119 3.65 6.72 -1.15
CA PRO A 119 3.98 7.68 -2.19
C PRO A 119 3.39 9.05 -1.78
N PHE A 120 4.24 9.98 -1.43
CA PHE A 120 3.86 11.36 -1.23
C PHE A 120 3.95 12.05 -2.59
N ASP A 121 2.82 12.45 -3.13
CA ASP A 121 2.77 13.30 -4.32
C ASP A 121 2.90 14.74 -3.82
N PRO A 122 4.09 15.35 -3.92
CA PRO A 122 4.30 16.66 -3.35
C PRO A 122 3.48 17.67 -4.16
N GLU A 123 2.46 18.23 -3.52
CA GLU A 123 1.76 19.36 -4.12
C GLU A 123 2.73 20.54 -4.31
N PRO A 124 2.59 21.31 -5.41
CA PRO A 124 3.44 22.45 -5.62
C PRO A 124 3.29 23.48 -4.49
N GLY A 125 4.41 24.01 -4.02
CA GLY A 125 4.45 24.99 -2.95
C GLY A 125 5.24 24.55 -1.73
N ILE A 126 5.39 25.46 -0.77
CA ILE A 126 6.16 25.28 0.46
C ILE A 126 5.25 25.61 1.63
N LEU A 127 5.07 24.64 2.54
CA LEU A 127 4.23 24.84 3.72
C LEU A 127 4.98 25.66 4.78
N VAL A 128 4.31 26.64 5.33
CA VAL A 128 4.78 27.42 6.48
C VAL A 128 4.33 26.68 7.75
N LEU A 129 5.28 26.14 8.50
CA LEU A 129 4.99 25.43 9.75
C LEU A 129 4.82 26.39 10.93
N ALA A 130 5.64 27.44 10.98
CA ALA A 130 5.58 28.43 12.04
C ALA A 130 6.23 29.74 11.59
N THR A 131 5.80 30.84 12.18
CA THR A 131 6.44 32.18 12.04
C THR A 131 6.89 32.67 13.40
N GLN A 132 8.08 33.29 13.45
CA GLN A 132 8.60 33.89 14.69
C GLN A 132 7.99 35.25 14.91
N PRO A 133 7.49 35.56 16.12
CA PRO A 133 7.04 36.90 16.47
C PRO A 133 8.09 37.98 16.17
N ASP A 134 7.64 39.15 15.76
CA ASP A 134 8.49 40.34 15.46
C ASP A 134 9.47 40.14 14.28
N LYS A 135 9.42 39.08 13.55
CA LYS A 135 10.20 38.87 12.32
C LYS A 135 9.40 39.22 11.06
N ALA A 136 10.12 39.34 9.95
CA ALA A 136 9.57 39.86 8.69
C ALA A 136 8.35 39.05 8.19
N ALA A 137 8.38 37.73 8.31
CA ALA A 137 7.27 36.88 7.93
C ALA A 137 6.00 37.16 8.75
N TYR A 138 6.13 37.17 10.08
CA TYR A 138 5.03 37.47 10.99
C TYR A 138 4.44 38.88 10.76
N LEU A 139 5.30 39.89 10.65
CA LEU A 139 4.90 41.32 10.43
C LEU A 139 4.20 41.51 9.08
N ALA A 140 4.53 40.72 8.09
CA ALA A 140 3.88 40.69 6.78
C ALA A 140 2.55 39.96 6.76
N GLY A 141 2.15 39.28 7.86
CA GLY A 141 0.92 38.55 7.97
C GLY A 141 1.00 37.09 7.42
N LEU A 142 2.21 36.54 7.30
CA LEU A 142 2.41 35.11 6.99
C LEU A 142 2.11 34.26 8.24
N GLU A 143 1.29 33.25 8.10
CA GLU A 143 0.80 32.43 9.22
C GLU A 143 1.18 30.94 9.02
N ALA A 144 1.16 30.19 10.12
CA ALA A 144 1.29 28.74 10.04
C ALA A 144 0.09 28.14 9.28
N GLY A 145 0.37 27.22 8.36
CA GLY A 145 -0.63 26.64 7.46
C GLY A 145 -0.68 27.29 6.07
N ASP A 146 -0.06 28.44 5.88
CA ASP A 146 0.08 29.05 4.56
C ASP A 146 0.95 28.19 3.64
N LYS A 147 0.61 28.11 2.37
CA LYS A 147 1.37 27.43 1.35
C LYS A 147 1.94 28.43 0.35
N ILE A 148 3.24 28.61 0.33
CA ILE A 148 3.93 29.56 -0.58
C ILE A 148 4.06 28.91 -1.94
N LEU A 149 3.46 29.48 -2.96
CA LEU A 149 3.43 28.96 -4.33
C LEU A 149 4.42 29.66 -5.25
N LYS A 150 4.59 30.98 -5.08
CA LYS A 150 5.48 31.80 -5.91
C LYS A 150 6.28 32.79 -5.08
N ILE A 151 7.45 33.15 -5.57
CA ILE A 151 8.24 34.25 -5.10
C ILE A 151 8.54 35.16 -6.30
N GLU A 152 8.26 36.44 -6.18
CA GLU A 152 8.25 37.37 -7.31
C GLU A 152 7.41 36.80 -8.46
N ASN A 153 7.93 36.69 -9.65
CA ASN A 153 7.26 36.12 -10.80
C ASN A 153 7.62 34.62 -11.05
N SER A 154 8.29 33.95 -10.10
CA SER A 154 8.80 32.59 -10.26
C SER A 154 8.00 31.59 -9.44
N THR A 155 7.46 30.56 -10.06
CA THR A 155 6.86 29.42 -9.36
C THR A 155 7.95 28.60 -8.65
N LEU A 156 7.68 28.19 -7.43
CA LEU A 156 8.67 27.47 -6.61
C LEU A 156 8.84 25.99 -6.99
N GLY A 157 7.79 25.36 -7.52
CA GLY A 157 7.79 23.95 -7.83
C GLY A 157 7.52 23.08 -6.59
N ILE A 158 8.18 21.92 -6.50
CA ILE A 158 7.91 20.89 -5.48
C ILE A 158 9.21 20.44 -4.77
N GLY A 159 9.05 20.01 -3.51
CA GLY A 159 10.10 19.35 -2.73
C GLY A 159 11.27 20.23 -2.31
N ASP A 160 12.38 19.60 -1.91
CA ASP A 160 13.56 20.28 -1.35
C ASP A 160 14.18 21.33 -2.26
N GLN A 161 14.04 21.19 -3.58
CA GLN A 161 14.53 22.16 -4.54
C GLN A 161 13.73 23.46 -4.49
N ALA A 162 12.42 23.38 -4.23
CA ALA A 162 11.58 24.57 -4.06
C ALA A 162 11.98 25.32 -2.80
N VAL A 163 12.17 24.63 -1.67
CA VAL A 163 12.63 25.21 -0.41
C VAL A 163 13.99 25.89 -0.60
N SER A 164 14.95 25.19 -1.24
CA SER A 164 16.28 25.72 -1.50
C SER A 164 16.26 26.99 -2.36
N ARG A 165 15.38 27.03 -3.38
CA ARG A 165 15.19 28.20 -4.24
C ARG A 165 14.61 29.38 -3.46
N LEU A 166 13.54 29.15 -2.68
CA LEU A 166 12.92 30.18 -1.86
C LEU A 166 13.92 30.79 -0.86
N VAL A 167 14.65 29.91 -0.14
CA VAL A 167 15.68 30.34 0.82
C VAL A 167 16.77 31.20 0.15
N LYS A 168 17.22 30.77 -1.04
CA LYS A 168 18.24 31.51 -1.79
C LYS A 168 17.75 32.91 -2.21
N GLU A 169 16.52 33.02 -2.73
CA GLU A 169 15.92 34.29 -3.11
C GLU A 169 15.75 35.24 -1.90
N ILE A 170 15.26 34.71 -0.76
CA ILE A 170 15.14 35.48 0.50
C ILE A 170 16.52 35.96 0.96
N GLN A 171 17.55 35.12 0.92
CA GLN A 171 18.92 35.48 1.34
C GLN A 171 19.51 36.59 0.48
N ASN A 172 19.25 36.58 -0.83
CA ASN A 172 19.75 37.52 -1.80
C ASN A 172 19.01 38.88 -1.74
N SER A 173 17.79 38.88 -1.20
CA SER A 173 16.91 40.05 -1.17
C SER A 173 16.93 40.76 0.17
N SER A 174 18.07 40.78 0.89
CA SER A 174 18.23 41.48 2.16
C SER A 174 17.85 42.98 2.05
N ASN A 175 16.95 43.46 2.91
CA ASN A 175 16.45 44.83 2.96
C ASN A 175 15.75 45.31 1.66
N LYS A 176 15.33 44.37 0.80
CA LYS A 176 14.51 44.65 -0.39
C LYS A 176 13.14 44.02 -0.20
N SER A 177 12.09 44.70 -0.66
CA SER A 177 10.75 44.12 -0.66
C SER A 177 10.69 43.00 -1.68
N ILE A 178 10.15 41.87 -1.28
CA ILE A 178 9.84 40.71 -2.14
C ILE A 178 8.36 40.41 -2.02
N SER A 179 7.75 40.06 -3.14
CA SER A 179 6.35 39.56 -3.19
C SER A 179 6.31 38.05 -3.19
N ILE A 180 5.44 37.50 -2.37
CA ILE A 180 5.16 36.06 -2.34
C ILE A 180 3.66 35.83 -2.55
N GLU A 181 3.32 34.84 -3.39
CA GLU A 181 1.94 34.36 -3.55
C GLU A 181 1.74 33.14 -2.65
N ILE A 182 0.76 33.22 -1.78
CA ILE A 182 0.38 32.15 -0.87
C ILE A 182 -1.02 31.65 -1.14
N GLU A 183 -1.29 30.41 -0.75
CA GLU A 183 -2.63 29.85 -0.60
C GLU A 183 -2.92 29.70 0.90
N ARG A 184 -4.04 30.26 1.36
CA ARG A 184 -4.59 30.13 2.71
C ARG A 184 -6.06 29.79 2.62
N ASP A 185 -6.48 28.64 3.17
CA ASP A 185 -7.86 28.15 3.14
C ASP A 185 -8.47 28.09 1.72
N GLY A 186 -7.64 27.69 0.72
CA GLY A 186 -8.05 27.64 -0.68
C GLY A 186 -8.14 29.01 -1.39
N VAL A 187 -7.72 30.10 -0.72
CA VAL A 187 -7.72 31.46 -1.29
C VAL A 187 -6.30 31.91 -1.56
N PHE A 188 -6.04 32.36 -2.78
CA PHE A 188 -4.75 32.94 -3.16
C PHE A 188 -4.63 34.38 -2.64
N LYS A 189 -3.50 34.68 -2.01
CA LYS A 189 -3.17 36.01 -1.49
C LYS A 189 -1.74 36.36 -1.86
N GLU A 190 -1.51 37.65 -2.12
CA GLU A 190 -0.18 38.19 -2.34
C GLU A 190 0.27 38.93 -1.08
N ILE A 191 1.46 38.60 -0.58
CA ILE A 191 2.06 39.19 0.62
C ILE A 191 3.42 39.78 0.25
N SER A 192 3.64 41.03 0.62
CA SER A 192 4.93 41.70 0.47
C SER A 192 5.67 41.70 1.80
N LEU A 193 6.91 41.22 1.80
CA LEU A 193 7.76 41.23 2.99
C LEU A 193 9.18 41.71 2.68
N VAL A 194 9.86 42.23 3.71
CA VAL A 194 11.23 42.71 3.59
C VAL A 194 12.12 41.84 4.48
N PRO A 195 12.97 40.97 3.91
CA PRO A 195 13.89 40.14 4.68
C PRO A 195 14.90 41.03 5.43
N LYS A 196 15.03 40.81 6.75
CA LYS A 196 16.03 41.49 7.56
C LYS A 196 17.41 40.89 7.37
N LYS A 197 18.45 41.70 7.29
CA LYS A 197 19.81 41.21 7.18
C LYS A 197 20.32 40.74 8.54
N ILE A 198 20.63 39.45 8.67
CA ILE A 198 21.26 38.86 9.85
C ILE A 198 22.47 38.04 9.34
N ASP A 199 23.64 38.27 9.93
CA ASP A 199 24.90 37.59 9.55
C ASP A 199 25.20 37.63 8.03
N GLY A 200 24.88 38.78 7.42
CA GLY A 200 25.12 38.99 6.00
C GLY A 200 24.05 38.45 5.05
N LYS A 201 23.06 37.69 5.53
CA LYS A 201 22.00 37.05 4.74
C LYS A 201 20.62 37.59 5.11
N GLY A 202 19.72 37.64 4.12
CA GLY A 202 18.31 37.95 4.35
C GLY A 202 17.61 36.83 5.08
N THR A 203 16.82 37.17 6.09
CA THR A 203 16.01 36.22 6.86
C THR A 203 14.61 36.77 7.07
N ILE A 204 13.62 35.85 7.11
CA ILE A 204 12.20 36.20 7.33
C ILE A 204 11.65 35.70 8.66
N GLY A 205 12.30 34.70 9.29
CA GLY A 205 11.86 34.11 10.54
C GLY A 205 10.63 33.21 10.37
N ALA A 206 10.62 32.38 9.33
CA ALA A 206 9.64 31.34 9.11
C ALA A 206 10.29 29.93 9.08
N GLN A 207 9.60 28.93 9.58
CA GLN A 207 9.96 27.53 9.45
C GLN A 207 9.17 26.94 8.26
N LEU A 208 9.88 26.35 7.33
CA LEU A 208 9.38 25.89 6.03
C LEU A 208 9.56 24.38 5.87
N GLN A 209 8.61 23.76 5.17
CA GLN A 209 8.65 22.33 4.81
C GLN A 209 8.23 22.15 3.35
#